data_65c99fa45f43b15c5f003e50e0953190
#
_entry.id   65c99fa45f43b15c5f003e50e0953190
#
_cell.length_a   1.000
_cell.length_b   1.000
_cell.length_c   1.000
_cell.angle_alpha   90.00
_cell.angle_beta   90.00
_cell.angle_gamma   90.00
#
_symmetry.space_group_name_H-M   'P 1'
#
loop_
_entity.id
_entity.type
_entity.pdbx_description
1 polymer ?
#
loop_
_entity_poly.entity_id
_entity_poly.type
_entity_poly.pdbx_seq_one_letter_code
_entity_poly.pdbx_strand_id
1 'polypeptide(L)' 'MKRDIDMLLLKLSDGNRVLRFCEHESGLCLEKRLESAEWIARQKQRWMEVFVAMLERELGTAN' A
#
# COMPACT_ATOMS: atom_id res chain seq x y z
N MET A 1 3.88 10.69 15.04
CA MET A 1 4.80 9.55 14.98
C MET A 1 4.86 8.99 13.55
N LYS A 2 6.05 8.74 13.09
CA LYS A 2 6.25 8.29 11.74
C LYS A 2 6.13 6.77 11.64
N ARG A 3 5.37 6.30 10.67
CA ARG A 3 5.25 4.87 10.45
C ARG A 3 6.33 4.40 9.48
N ASP A 4 6.81 3.20 9.70
CA ASP A 4 7.84 2.62 8.86
C ASP A 4 7.18 1.72 7.82
N ILE A 5 6.82 2.33 6.69
CA ILE A 5 6.09 1.66 5.62
C ILE A 5 7.00 1.44 4.43
N ASP A 6 7.12 0.19 3.99
CA ASP A 6 7.81 -0.14 2.75
C ASP A 6 6.81 -0.25 1.63
N MET A 7 7.19 0.23 0.45
CA MET A 7 6.38 0.13 -0.74
C MET A 7 7.19 -0.52 -1.85
N LEU A 8 6.63 -1.55 -2.45
CA LEU A 8 7.26 -2.25 -3.57
C LEU A 8 6.33 -2.22 -4.77
N LEU A 9 6.93 -1.99 -5.94
CA LEU A 9 6.20 -2.11 -7.20
C LEU A 9 6.71 -3.38 -7.88
N LEU A 10 5.85 -4.36 -8.02
CA LEU A 10 6.19 -5.65 -8.57
C LEU A 10 5.59 -5.79 -9.97
N LYS A 11 6.36 -6.38 -10.88
CA LYS A 11 5.89 -6.66 -12.22
C LYS A 11 5.69 -8.16 -12.36
N LEU A 12 4.48 -8.56 -12.72
CA LEU A 12 4.16 -9.97 -12.87
C LEU A 12 4.59 -10.46 -14.26
N SER A 13 4.64 -11.79 -14.43
CA SER A 13 5.07 -12.37 -15.68
C SER A 13 4.13 -12.05 -16.84
N ASP A 14 2.87 -11.75 -16.53
CA ASP A 14 1.89 -11.40 -17.56
C ASP A 14 1.91 -9.91 -17.91
N GLY A 15 2.84 -9.15 -17.36
CA GLY A 15 2.96 -7.72 -17.63
C GLY A 15 2.18 -6.82 -16.69
N ASN A 16 1.33 -7.39 -15.85
CA ASN A 16 0.60 -6.61 -14.87
C ASN A 16 1.52 -6.18 -13.74
N ARG A 17 1.11 -5.12 -13.03
CA ARG A 17 1.88 -4.61 -11.91
C ARG A 17 1.06 -4.67 -10.64
N VAL A 18 1.77 -4.87 -9.53
CA VAL A 18 1.17 -4.97 -8.21
C VAL A 18 1.91 -4.05 -7.27
N LEU A 19 1.17 -3.26 -6.49
CA LEU A 19 1.74 -2.46 -5.42
C LEU A 19 1.60 -3.22 -4.12
N ARG A 20 2.66 -3.24 -3.34
CA ARG A 20 2.65 -3.89 -2.04
C ARG A 20 3.17 -2.92 -0.99
N PHE A 21 2.37 -2.72 0.05
CA PHE A 21 2.74 -1.91 1.20
C PHE A 21 2.85 -2.81 2.40
N CYS A 22 3.90 -2.63 3.19
CA CYS A 22 4.05 -3.37 4.45
C CYS A 22 4.52 -2.41 5.51
N GLU A 23 3.93 -2.53 6.70
CA GLU A 23 4.32 -1.72 7.83
C GLU A 23 5.08 -2.61 8.80
N HIS A 24 6.31 -2.18 9.18
CA HIS A 24 7.25 -3.05 9.86
C HIS A 24 6.86 -3.38 11.29
N GLU A 25 6.30 -2.42 12.00
CA GLU A 25 5.99 -2.66 13.41
C GLU A 25 4.85 -3.65 13.60
N SER A 26 3.80 -3.50 12.81
CA SER A 26 2.62 -4.36 12.95
C SER A 26 2.71 -5.62 12.11
N GLY A 27 3.53 -5.60 11.06
CA GLY A 27 3.58 -6.69 10.11
C GLY A 27 2.42 -6.71 9.14
N LEU A 28 1.56 -5.69 9.16
CA LEU A 28 0.43 -5.63 8.24
C LEU A 28 0.89 -5.24 6.85
N CYS A 29 0.30 -5.87 5.84
CA CYS A 29 0.62 -5.62 4.45
C CYS A 29 -0.65 -5.49 3.63
N LEU A 30 -0.55 -4.71 2.55
CA LEU A 30 -1.63 -4.55 1.60
C LEU A 30 -1.06 -4.69 0.21
N GLU A 31 -1.72 -5.49 -0.63
CA GLU A 31 -1.26 -5.72 -1.98
C GLU A 31 -2.41 -5.43 -2.94
N LYS A 32 -2.15 -4.62 -3.97
CA LYS A 32 -3.18 -4.23 -4.93
C LYS A 32 -2.65 -4.30 -6.35
N ARG A 33 -3.43 -4.91 -7.24
CA ARG A 33 -3.12 -4.94 -8.66
C ARG A 33 -3.44 -3.57 -9.25
N LEU A 34 -2.52 -3.03 -10.04
CA LEU A 34 -2.68 -1.72 -10.64
C LEU A 34 -3.44 -1.81 -11.96
N GLU A 35 -4.22 -0.76 -12.22
CA GLU A 35 -4.91 -0.61 -13.49
C GLU A 35 -3.95 -0.03 -14.52
N SER A 36 -3.91 -0.63 -15.69
CA SER A 36 -2.99 -0.15 -16.73
C SER A 36 -3.45 1.17 -17.35
N ALA A 37 -4.73 1.49 -17.24
CA ALA A 37 -5.27 2.69 -17.84
C ALA A 37 -5.12 3.93 -16.98
N GLU A 38 -4.59 3.80 -15.77
CA GLU A 38 -4.48 4.91 -14.84
C GLU A 38 -3.02 5.13 -14.48
N TRP A 39 -2.63 6.40 -14.25
CA TRP A 39 -1.27 6.72 -13.87
C TRP A 39 -0.86 6.00 -12.59
N ILE A 40 0.35 5.42 -12.62
CA ILE A 40 0.85 4.67 -11.47
C ILE A 40 0.97 5.57 -10.24
N ALA A 41 1.46 6.79 -10.42
CA ALA A 41 1.64 7.71 -9.30
C ALA A 41 0.32 7.99 -8.58
N ARG A 42 -0.76 8.13 -9.34
CA ARG A 42 -2.08 8.38 -8.75
C ARG A 42 -2.57 7.17 -7.96
N GLN A 43 -2.36 5.99 -8.50
CA GLN A 43 -2.75 4.77 -7.82
C GLN A 43 -1.93 4.55 -6.56
N LYS A 44 -0.63 4.83 -6.63
CA LYS A 44 0.23 4.72 -5.45
C LYS A 44 -0.29 5.61 -4.32
N GLN A 45 -0.61 6.85 -4.64
CA GLN A 45 -1.09 7.78 -3.63
C GLN A 45 -2.41 7.30 -3.03
N ARG A 46 -3.34 6.89 -3.88
CA ARG A 46 -4.64 6.41 -3.42
C ARG A 46 -4.50 5.22 -2.49
N TRP A 47 -3.71 4.23 -2.88
CA TRP A 47 -3.59 3.02 -2.08
C TRP A 47 -2.77 3.25 -0.83
N MET A 48 -1.81 4.18 -0.87
CA MET A 48 -1.10 4.55 0.35
C MET A 48 -2.06 5.13 1.39
N GLU A 49 -2.98 5.99 0.94
CA GLU A 49 -3.98 6.56 1.85
C GLU A 49 -4.89 5.48 2.44
N VAL A 50 -5.28 4.52 1.60
CA VAL A 50 -6.09 3.40 2.06
C VAL A 50 -5.31 2.58 3.09
N PHE A 51 -4.04 2.32 2.83
CA PHE A 51 -3.22 1.52 3.74
C PHE A 51 -3.02 2.23 5.07
N VAL A 52 -2.76 3.54 5.05
CA VAL A 52 -2.61 4.29 6.29
C VAL A 52 -3.91 4.25 7.10
N ALA A 53 -5.05 4.42 6.43
CA ALA A 53 -6.34 4.34 7.12
C ALA A 53 -6.56 2.95 7.71
N MET A 54 -6.15 1.91 6.98
CA MET A 54 -6.26 0.56 7.49
C MET A 54 -5.41 0.37 8.74
N LEU A 55 -4.18 0.89 8.71
CA LEU A 55 -3.30 0.79 9.88
C LEU A 55 -3.91 1.48 11.09
N GLU A 56 -4.46 2.65 10.89
CA GLU A 56 -5.07 3.40 11.98
C GLU A 56 -6.24 2.64 12.58
N ARG A 57 -7.03 2.01 11.74
CA ARG A 57 -8.17 1.22 12.21
C ARG A 57 -7.72 -0.03 12.97
N GLU A 58 -6.76 -0.76 12.39
CA GLU A 58 -6.34 -2.04 12.95
C GLU A 58 -5.49 -1.86 14.20
N LEU A 59 -4.70 -0.81 14.27
CA LEU A 59 -3.82 -0.59 15.39
C LEU A 59 -4.46 0.24 16.51
N GLY A 60 -5.68 0.71 16.30
CA GLY A 60 -6.40 1.42 17.34
C GLY A 60 -5.74 2.71 17.74
N THR A 61 -5.28 3.48 16.78
CA THR A 61 -4.59 4.72 17.08
C THR A 61 -5.51 5.82 17.54
N ALA A 62 -6.67 5.53 17.77
CA ALA A 62 -7.59 6.48 18.23
C ALA A 62 -7.11 7.09 19.46
N ASN A 63 -6.81 7.65 19.76
CA ASN A 63 -6.58 8.20 20.93
C ASN A 63 -6.26 8.95 21.13
#